data_3b825ed75e87d6793f470e5774e99350
#
_entry.id   3b825ed75e87d6793f470e5774e99350
#
_cell.length_a   1.000
_cell.length_b   1.000
_cell.length_c   1.000
_cell.angle_alpha   90.00
_cell.angle_beta   90.00
_cell.angle_gamma   90.00
#
_symmetry.space_group_name_H-M   'P 1'
#
loop_
_entity.id
_entity.type
_entity.pdbx_description
1 polymer ?
#
loop_
_entity_poly.entity_id
_entity_poly.type
_entity_poly.pdbx_seq_one_letter_code
_entity_poly.pdbx_strand_id
1 'polypeptide(L)'
;MSASDQHSQPSDNAPLPQSDATPEAPIDEQPAAPDGAALDAHLARAQYGRFLLTDAIRPGWRLDVVPRAGYRHDAFVDPAGGSRLPALVAAVSGETLFETFMALLDPLGDTCDVVLESTHDEAAGRREFTRSGIERLVLESILWDFEDLLLNDGCSGIAVMHPEQSLEVQFDEHKLLVVYAPIRAPFERILRGQGLDRDDRLRVISQGEHMHTSNGRHERRFGELAGRLGCC
;
A
#
# COMPACT_ATOMS: atom_id res chain seq x y z
N MET A 1 -75.85 -22.50 -26.91
CA MET A 1 -75.56 -23.90 -27.29
C MET A 1 -74.17 -24.11 -26.75
N SER A 2 -74.07 -24.68 -25.53
CA SER A 2 -73.77 -26.06 -25.20
C SER A 2 -72.34 -26.47 -25.75
N ALA A 3 -71.42 -26.95 -25.01
CA ALA A 3 -71.46 -27.87 -23.87
C ALA A 3 -70.21 -27.76 -23.04
N SER A 4 -70.37 -28.03 -21.77
CA SER A 4 -69.37 -28.38 -20.76
C SER A 4 -68.61 -29.68 -21.16
N ASP A 5 -67.33 -29.74 -20.76
CA ASP A 5 -66.80 -31.06 -20.37
C ASP A 5 -65.72 -30.87 -19.29
N GLN A 6 -66.03 -31.44 -18.13
CA GLN A 6 -65.13 -31.65 -16.98
C GLN A 6 -64.22 -32.83 -17.31
N HIS A 7 -62.93 -32.68 -17.03
CA HIS A 7 -62.12 -33.87 -16.81
C HIS A 7 -61.22 -33.70 -15.57
N SER A 8 -61.40 -34.67 -14.71
CA SER A 8 -60.87 -34.88 -13.39
C SER A 8 -59.32 -34.98 -13.37
N GLN A 9 -58.76 -34.41 -12.32
CA GLN A 9 -57.38 -34.66 -11.90
C GLN A 9 -57.24 -36.10 -11.33
N PRO A 10 -56.04 -36.69 -11.47
CA PRO A 10 -55.51 -37.59 -10.45
C PRO A 10 -54.38 -36.90 -9.70
N SER A 11 -54.49 -36.92 -8.41
CA SER A 11 -53.46 -36.59 -7.43
C SER A 11 -52.39 -37.68 -7.42
N ASP A 12 -51.19 -37.34 -7.87
CA ASP A 12 -50.02 -38.17 -7.61
C ASP A 12 -49.08 -37.44 -6.63
N ASN A 13 -49.16 -37.89 -5.40
CA ASN A 13 -48.37 -37.43 -4.27
C ASN A 13 -47.13 -38.34 -4.19
N ALA A 14 -46.07 -37.99 -4.97
CA ALA A 14 -44.77 -38.63 -4.84
C ALA A 14 -43.90 -37.87 -3.86
N PRO A 15 -43.23 -38.54 -2.88
CA PRO A 15 -42.34 -37.86 -1.97
C PRO A 15 -41.08 -37.37 -2.68
N LEU A 16 -40.72 -36.11 -2.44
CA LEU A 16 -39.48 -35.49 -2.91
C LEU A 16 -38.27 -36.26 -2.36
N PRO A 17 -37.19 -36.48 -3.16
CA PRO A 17 -35.98 -37.08 -2.69
C PRO A 17 -35.32 -36.24 -1.62
N GLN A 18 -34.97 -36.83 -0.52
CA GLN A 18 -34.15 -36.22 0.54
C GLN A 18 -32.80 -35.81 -0.06
N SER A 19 -32.49 -34.53 0.05
CA SER A 19 -31.19 -33.97 -0.29
C SER A 19 -30.13 -34.66 0.58
N ASP A 20 -29.25 -35.43 -0.04
CA ASP A 20 -28.02 -35.89 0.57
C ASP A 20 -27.22 -34.65 1.03
N ALA A 21 -27.10 -34.45 2.34
CA ALA A 21 -26.24 -33.45 2.92
C ALA A 21 -24.79 -33.78 2.53
N THR A 22 -24.25 -33.00 1.60
CA THR A 22 -22.81 -32.96 1.33
C THR A 22 -22.10 -32.65 2.67
N PRO A 23 -21.12 -33.44 3.10
CA PRO A 23 -20.39 -33.12 4.33
C PRO A 23 -19.73 -31.74 4.14
N GLU A 24 -20.04 -30.81 5.03
CA GLU A 24 -19.34 -29.52 5.13
C GLU A 24 -17.84 -29.81 5.23
N ALA A 25 -17.05 -29.18 4.33
CA ALA A 25 -15.61 -29.19 4.43
C ALA A 25 -15.19 -28.72 5.83
N PRO A 26 -14.14 -29.30 6.43
CA PRO A 26 -13.67 -28.87 7.73
C PRO A 26 -13.40 -27.37 7.71
N ILE A 27 -14.04 -26.64 8.62
CA ILE A 27 -13.78 -25.24 8.87
C ILE A 27 -12.29 -25.16 9.21
N ASP A 28 -11.49 -24.50 8.36
CA ASP A 28 -10.08 -24.24 8.62
C ASP A 28 -9.98 -23.70 10.06
N GLU A 29 -9.37 -24.47 10.95
CA GLU A 29 -9.13 -24.06 12.34
C GLU A 29 -8.26 -22.80 12.27
N GLN A 30 -8.88 -21.65 12.49
CA GLN A 30 -8.14 -20.39 12.58
C GLN A 30 -7.12 -20.54 13.71
N PRO A 31 -5.82 -20.30 13.45
CA PRO A 31 -4.82 -20.39 14.49
C PRO A 31 -5.23 -19.51 15.67
N ALA A 32 -5.14 -20.07 16.86
CA ALA A 32 -5.50 -19.36 18.09
C ALA A 32 -4.78 -18.02 18.17
N ALA A 33 -5.45 -17.00 18.67
CA ALA A 33 -4.83 -15.70 18.92
C ALA A 33 -3.58 -15.91 19.82
N PRO A 34 -2.46 -15.21 19.53
CA PRO A 34 -1.25 -15.33 20.33
C PRO A 34 -1.50 -14.88 21.77
N ASP A 35 -0.75 -15.43 22.73
CA ASP A 35 -0.67 -14.81 24.03
C ASP A 35 0.05 -13.46 23.97
N GLY A 36 -0.09 -12.62 25.01
CA GLY A 36 0.49 -11.27 25.01
C GLY A 36 2.00 -11.25 24.78
N ALA A 37 2.75 -12.20 25.36
CA ALA A 37 4.19 -12.26 25.25
C ALA A 37 4.64 -12.66 23.81
N ALA A 38 3.91 -13.58 23.18
CA ALA A 38 4.17 -13.98 21.80
C ALA A 38 3.86 -12.84 20.81
N LEU A 39 2.79 -12.09 21.07
CA LEU A 39 2.45 -10.90 20.28
C LEU A 39 3.52 -9.82 20.42
N ASP A 40 3.96 -9.50 21.62
CA ASP A 40 5.02 -8.51 21.88
C ASP A 40 6.32 -8.90 21.17
N ALA A 41 6.71 -10.18 21.24
CA ALA A 41 7.89 -10.69 20.54
C ALA A 41 7.76 -10.60 19.01
N HIS A 42 6.57 -10.83 18.49
CA HIS A 42 6.28 -10.68 17.05
C HIS A 42 6.40 -9.22 16.62
N LEU A 43 5.81 -8.29 17.36
CA LEU A 43 5.82 -6.86 17.07
C LEU A 43 7.22 -6.24 17.22
N ALA A 44 8.05 -6.78 18.10
CA ALA A 44 9.45 -6.37 18.24
C ALA A 44 10.33 -6.82 17.05
N ARG A 45 9.83 -7.74 16.21
CA ARG A 45 10.62 -8.26 15.09
C ARG A 45 10.62 -7.28 13.93
N ALA A 46 11.75 -6.64 13.67
CA ALA A 46 11.96 -5.76 12.53
C ALA A 46 12.61 -6.46 11.32
N GLN A 47 13.35 -7.58 11.52
CA GLN A 47 14.15 -8.20 10.47
C GLN A 47 13.56 -9.51 9.96
N TYR A 48 13.46 -9.62 8.62
CA TYR A 48 13.00 -10.79 7.88
C TYR A 48 14.05 -11.18 6.83
N GLY A 49 14.90 -12.13 7.18
CA GLY A 49 16.08 -12.48 6.36
C GLY A 49 17.02 -11.29 6.22
N ARG A 50 17.15 -10.77 4.99
CA ARG A 50 17.94 -9.56 4.69
C ARG A 50 17.12 -8.28 4.64
N PHE A 51 15.82 -8.36 4.83
CA PHE A 51 14.90 -7.22 4.79
C PHE A 51 14.71 -6.66 6.18
N LEU A 52 14.98 -5.39 6.37
CA LEU A 52 14.73 -4.64 7.59
C LEU A 52 13.48 -3.78 7.40
N LEU A 53 12.49 -3.95 8.27
CA LEU A 53 11.36 -3.04 8.38
C LEU A 53 11.77 -1.78 9.14
N THR A 54 11.17 -0.66 8.79
CA THR A 54 11.19 0.56 9.60
C THR A 54 10.27 0.42 10.81
N ASP A 55 10.22 1.40 11.71
CA ASP A 55 9.31 1.34 12.87
C ASP A 55 7.85 1.66 12.52
N ALA A 56 7.59 2.16 11.31
CA ALA A 56 6.27 2.57 10.85
C ALA A 56 5.26 1.44 10.72
N ILE A 57 5.71 0.22 10.43
CA ILE A 57 4.81 -0.87 10.05
C ILE A 57 5.31 -2.24 10.53
N ARG A 58 4.36 -3.08 10.91
CA ARG A 58 4.62 -4.50 11.25
C ARG A 58 3.61 -5.39 10.54
N PRO A 59 4.02 -6.56 10.02
CA PRO A 59 3.07 -7.54 9.48
C PRO A 59 2.20 -8.09 10.58
N GLY A 60 0.99 -8.50 10.23
CA GLY A 60 0.08 -9.18 11.14
C GLY A 60 0.64 -10.51 11.66
N TRP A 61 0.05 -11.01 12.73
CA TRP A 61 0.51 -12.23 13.40
C TRP A 61 0.66 -13.44 12.48
N ARG A 62 -0.25 -13.59 11.51
CA ARG A 62 -0.27 -14.74 10.59
C ARG A 62 0.85 -14.72 9.55
N LEU A 63 1.56 -13.59 9.40
CA LEU A 63 2.57 -13.39 8.37
C LEU A 63 2.05 -13.77 6.96
N ASP A 64 0.84 -13.35 6.63
CA ASP A 64 0.25 -13.59 5.30
C ASP A 64 1.16 -13.08 4.16
N VAL A 65 1.96 -12.09 4.47
CA VAL A 65 3.04 -11.59 3.62
C VAL A 65 4.32 -11.53 4.43
N VAL A 66 5.33 -12.29 4.02
CA VAL A 66 6.70 -12.17 4.57
C VAL A 66 7.41 -11.04 3.85
N PRO A 67 7.84 -9.98 4.56
CA PRO A 67 8.53 -8.85 3.96
C PRO A 67 9.84 -9.27 3.26
N ARG A 68 10.04 -8.80 2.03
CA ARG A 68 11.27 -9.00 1.26
C ARG A 68 11.47 -7.88 0.24
N ALA A 69 12.72 -7.60 -0.11
CA ALA A 69 13.08 -6.59 -1.09
C ALA A 69 12.78 -7.05 -2.52
N GLY A 70 12.44 -6.09 -3.37
CA GLY A 70 12.19 -6.28 -4.79
C GLY A 70 11.20 -5.27 -5.34
N TYR A 71 10.93 -5.34 -6.64
CA TYR A 71 9.86 -4.54 -7.26
C TYR A 71 9.09 -5.37 -8.28
N ARG A 72 7.85 -4.94 -8.55
CA ARG A 72 7.00 -5.56 -9.57
C ARG A 72 6.39 -4.51 -10.49
N HIS A 73 5.98 -4.96 -11.66
CA HIS A 73 5.09 -4.19 -12.51
C HIS A 73 3.66 -4.23 -11.98
N ASP A 74 3.01 -3.07 -12.04
CA ASP A 74 1.62 -2.89 -11.67
C ASP A 74 0.97 -1.88 -12.61
N ALA A 75 -0.27 -1.54 -12.37
CA ALA A 75 -0.95 -0.46 -13.09
C ALA A 75 -2.07 0.11 -12.23
N PHE A 76 -2.16 1.42 -12.21
CA PHE A 76 -3.35 2.11 -11.76
C PHE A 76 -4.40 2.06 -12.86
N VAL A 77 -5.63 1.69 -12.50
CA VAL A 77 -6.79 1.73 -13.39
C VAL A 77 -7.75 2.77 -12.85
N ASP A 78 -7.96 3.83 -13.62
CA ASP A 78 -8.91 4.89 -13.25
C ASP A 78 -10.33 4.31 -13.18
N PRO A 79 -10.98 4.35 -12.00
CA PRO A 79 -12.33 3.82 -11.84
C PRO A 79 -13.37 4.54 -12.69
N ALA A 80 -13.16 5.83 -13.01
CA ALA A 80 -14.11 6.66 -13.74
C ALA A 80 -13.96 6.55 -15.27
N GLY A 81 -12.74 6.39 -15.76
CA GLY A 81 -12.44 6.46 -17.20
C GLY A 81 -11.86 5.18 -17.80
N GLY A 82 -11.50 4.18 -16.98
CA GLY A 82 -10.86 2.95 -17.46
C GLY A 82 -9.45 3.15 -18.04
N SER A 83 -8.90 4.36 -17.96
CA SER A 83 -7.52 4.62 -18.37
C SER A 83 -6.56 3.84 -17.46
N ARG A 84 -5.49 3.31 -18.07
CA ARG A 84 -4.50 2.50 -17.36
C ARG A 84 -3.16 3.20 -17.38
N LEU A 85 -2.67 3.59 -16.20
CA LEU A 85 -1.34 4.16 -16.03
C LEU A 85 -0.40 3.07 -15.51
N PRO A 86 0.67 2.75 -16.24
CA PRO A 86 1.66 1.78 -15.78
C PRO A 86 2.31 2.23 -14.48
N ALA A 87 2.52 1.27 -13.56
CA ALA A 87 3.14 1.52 -12.28
C ALA A 87 4.25 0.53 -11.97
N LEU A 88 5.13 0.92 -11.04
CA LEU A 88 6.05 0.04 -10.32
C LEU A 88 5.70 0.10 -8.84
N VAL A 89 5.71 -1.04 -8.18
CA VAL A 89 5.60 -1.11 -6.72
C VAL A 89 6.86 -1.77 -6.19
N ALA A 90 7.57 -1.08 -5.32
CA ALA A 90 8.82 -1.56 -4.74
C ALA A 90 8.75 -1.64 -3.21
N ALA A 91 9.19 -2.76 -2.67
CA ALA A 91 9.48 -2.96 -1.26
C ALA A 91 11.00 -2.91 -1.07
N VAL A 92 11.47 -1.95 -0.29
CA VAL A 92 12.88 -1.65 -0.09
C VAL A 92 13.22 -1.82 1.39
N SER A 93 14.38 -2.42 1.70
CA SER A 93 14.85 -2.54 3.07
C SER A 93 15.03 -1.16 3.71
N GLY A 94 14.63 -1.02 4.97
CA GLY A 94 14.69 0.26 5.69
C GLY A 94 16.05 0.93 5.65
N GLU A 95 17.14 0.16 5.52
CA GLU A 95 18.51 0.67 5.43
C GLU A 95 18.79 1.51 4.18
N THR A 96 18.08 1.25 3.07
CA THR A 96 18.28 1.93 1.78
C THR A 96 16.99 2.57 1.25
N LEU A 97 15.90 2.49 2.00
CA LEU A 97 14.57 2.93 1.57
C LEU A 97 14.54 4.42 1.24
N PHE A 98 15.04 5.27 2.14
CA PHE A 98 15.04 6.71 1.95
C PHE A 98 15.93 7.15 0.78
N GLU A 99 17.14 6.61 0.68
CA GLU A 99 18.06 6.90 -0.42
C GLU A 99 17.49 6.43 -1.77
N THR A 100 16.79 5.29 -1.78
CA THR A 100 16.10 4.80 -2.99
C THR A 100 14.97 5.75 -3.39
N PHE A 101 14.17 6.23 -2.43
CA PHE A 101 13.14 7.23 -2.68
C PHE A 101 13.74 8.50 -3.31
N MET A 102 14.79 9.05 -2.68
CA MET A 102 15.47 10.25 -3.18
C MET A 102 15.99 10.07 -4.61
N ALA A 103 16.59 8.92 -4.91
CA ALA A 103 17.08 8.63 -6.26
C ALA A 103 15.95 8.54 -7.29
N LEU A 104 14.76 8.07 -6.90
CA LEU A 104 13.60 8.00 -7.79
C LEU A 104 13.01 9.37 -8.15
N LEU A 105 13.39 10.45 -7.45
CA LEU A 105 12.97 11.82 -7.79
C LEU A 105 13.71 12.39 -9.01
N ASP A 106 14.90 11.89 -9.33
CA ASP A 106 15.71 12.39 -10.46
C ASP A 106 14.97 12.46 -11.80
N PRO A 107 14.19 11.43 -12.21
CA PRO A 107 13.48 11.48 -13.49
C PRO A 107 12.28 12.44 -13.52
N LEU A 108 11.89 13.01 -12.38
CA LEU A 108 10.79 13.99 -12.31
C LEU A 108 11.20 15.39 -12.79
N GLY A 109 12.48 15.64 -13.05
CA GLY A 109 12.96 16.93 -13.54
C GLY A 109 13.25 17.93 -12.44
N ASP A 110 13.39 19.21 -12.79
CA ASP A 110 13.90 20.24 -11.89
C ASP A 110 12.85 20.90 -11.01
N THR A 111 11.57 20.78 -11.39
CA THR A 111 10.43 21.35 -10.65
C THR A 111 9.39 20.26 -10.41
N CYS A 112 8.87 20.21 -9.18
CA CYS A 112 7.91 19.20 -8.75
C CYS A 112 6.70 19.82 -8.07
N ASP A 113 5.58 19.11 -8.11
CA ASP A 113 4.44 19.27 -7.22
C ASP A 113 4.50 18.22 -6.12
N VAL A 114 4.05 18.56 -4.92
CA VAL A 114 4.12 17.68 -3.75
C VAL A 114 2.75 17.60 -3.10
N VAL A 115 2.37 16.37 -2.71
CA VAL A 115 1.23 16.10 -1.84
C VAL A 115 1.75 15.35 -0.63
N LEU A 116 1.54 15.91 0.57
CA LEU A 116 1.73 15.22 1.83
C LEU A 116 0.40 14.63 2.27
N GLU A 117 0.43 13.39 2.74
CA GLU A 117 -0.74 12.66 3.21
C GLU A 117 -0.58 12.32 4.68
N SER A 118 -1.67 12.47 5.45
CA SER A 118 -1.68 12.17 6.88
C SER A 118 -2.97 11.51 7.31
N THR A 119 -2.83 10.47 8.13
CA THR A 119 -3.90 9.75 8.83
C THR A 119 -3.77 9.86 10.35
N HIS A 120 -3.01 10.83 10.87
CA HIS A 120 -2.83 11.03 12.32
C HIS A 120 -4.13 11.35 13.06
N ASP A 121 -5.08 12.00 12.40
CA ASP A 121 -6.40 12.28 12.96
C ASP A 121 -7.41 11.25 12.42
N GLU A 122 -7.59 10.16 13.15
CA GLU A 122 -8.52 9.08 12.77
C GLU A 122 -9.95 9.59 12.54
N ALA A 123 -10.38 10.62 13.27
CA ALA A 123 -11.73 11.17 13.15
C ALA A 123 -11.92 11.98 11.86
N ALA A 124 -10.86 12.65 11.40
CA ALA A 124 -10.88 13.40 10.16
C ALA A 124 -10.59 12.54 8.92
N GLY A 125 -10.07 11.31 9.11
CA GLY A 125 -9.63 10.43 8.04
C GLY A 125 -8.36 10.94 7.35
N ARG A 126 -8.14 10.52 6.11
CA ARG A 126 -6.97 10.93 5.31
C ARG A 126 -7.06 12.41 4.96
N ARG A 127 -6.01 13.16 5.26
CA ARG A 127 -5.85 14.58 4.91
C ARG A 127 -4.69 14.75 3.95
N GLU A 128 -4.85 15.66 3.00
CA GLU A 128 -3.84 15.99 2.00
C GLU A 128 -3.44 17.45 2.11
N PHE A 129 -2.14 17.72 1.96
CA PHE A 129 -1.54 19.04 1.99
C PHE A 129 -0.69 19.20 0.74
N THR A 130 -0.94 20.23 -0.06
CA THR A 130 -0.36 20.35 -1.39
C THR A 130 0.62 21.52 -1.51
N ARG A 131 1.64 21.35 -2.34
CA ARG A 131 2.57 22.39 -2.75
C ARG A 131 2.90 22.22 -4.22
N SER A 132 2.60 23.24 -5.04
CA SER A 132 2.96 23.22 -6.47
C SER A 132 4.23 24.02 -6.73
N GLY A 133 5.01 23.57 -7.72
CA GLY A 133 6.12 24.30 -8.30
C GLY A 133 7.31 24.49 -7.34
N ILE A 134 7.70 23.46 -6.58
CA ILE A 134 8.93 23.51 -5.78
C ILE A 134 10.13 23.03 -6.62
N GLU A 135 11.27 23.72 -6.52
CA GLU A 135 12.52 23.23 -7.08
C GLU A 135 12.91 21.89 -6.43
N ARG A 136 13.22 20.85 -7.26
CA ARG A 136 13.53 19.51 -6.76
C ARG A 136 14.69 19.50 -5.75
N LEU A 137 15.77 20.25 -5.99
CA LEU A 137 16.90 20.30 -5.06
C LEU A 137 16.53 20.94 -3.71
N VAL A 138 15.60 21.91 -3.70
CA VAL A 138 15.08 22.50 -2.46
C VAL A 138 14.22 21.48 -1.74
N LEU A 139 13.35 20.76 -2.46
CA LEU A 139 12.54 19.66 -1.92
C LEU A 139 13.44 18.62 -1.26
N GLU A 140 14.42 18.11 -2.00
CA GLU A 140 15.36 17.09 -1.50
C GLU A 140 16.09 17.55 -0.24
N SER A 141 16.58 18.79 -0.22
CA SER A 141 17.24 19.36 0.97
C SER A 141 16.31 19.40 2.19
N ILE A 142 15.03 19.69 1.99
CA ILE A 142 14.05 19.65 3.07
C ILE A 142 13.80 18.19 3.52
N LEU A 143 13.62 17.26 2.59
CA LEU A 143 13.30 15.87 2.91
C LEU A 143 14.40 15.19 3.72
N TRP A 144 15.69 15.52 3.49
CA TRP A 144 16.80 15.02 4.30
C TRP A 144 16.66 15.36 5.79
N ASP A 145 16.12 16.53 6.14
CA ASP A 145 15.85 16.91 7.53
C ASP A 145 14.70 16.09 8.16
N PHE A 146 13.92 15.38 7.35
CA PHE A 146 12.72 14.63 7.76
C PHE A 146 12.79 13.13 7.45
N GLU A 147 13.99 12.59 7.18
CA GLU A 147 14.21 11.18 6.90
C GLU A 147 13.59 10.28 7.99
N ASP A 148 13.86 10.56 9.27
CA ASP A 148 13.32 9.79 10.40
C ASP A 148 11.78 9.75 10.40
N LEU A 149 11.13 10.86 10.08
CA LEU A 149 9.67 10.93 9.95
C LEU A 149 9.18 10.04 8.81
N LEU A 150 9.75 10.20 7.61
CA LEU A 150 9.32 9.47 6.42
C LEU A 150 9.53 7.96 6.56
N LEU A 151 10.59 7.54 7.24
CA LEU A 151 10.88 6.14 7.50
C LEU A 151 9.99 5.53 8.59
N ASN A 152 9.77 6.24 9.71
CA ASN A 152 9.30 5.62 10.94
C ASN A 152 7.87 6.02 11.35
N ASP A 153 7.20 6.85 10.57
CA ASP A 153 5.81 7.24 10.82
C ASP A 153 4.83 6.49 9.90
N GLY A 154 4.04 5.60 10.47
CA GLY A 154 3.03 4.82 9.75
C GLY A 154 1.75 5.57 9.39
N CYS A 155 1.65 6.88 9.73
CA CYS A 155 0.49 7.72 9.44
C CYS A 155 0.77 8.78 8.38
N SER A 156 1.96 8.80 7.79
CA SER A 156 2.34 9.79 6.78
C SER A 156 2.83 9.15 5.49
N GLY A 157 2.50 9.82 4.38
CA GLY A 157 2.98 9.55 3.04
C GLY A 157 3.31 10.84 2.31
N ILE A 158 4.06 10.71 1.22
CA ILE A 158 4.38 11.81 0.31
C ILE A 158 4.30 11.33 -1.14
N ALA A 159 3.64 12.11 -1.98
CA ALA A 159 3.68 11.97 -3.43
C ALA A 159 4.40 13.17 -4.04
N VAL A 160 5.32 12.90 -4.95
CA VAL A 160 6.07 13.91 -5.71
C VAL A 160 5.78 13.71 -7.18
N MET A 161 5.32 14.76 -7.86
CA MET A 161 4.83 14.68 -9.23
C MET A 161 5.54 15.67 -10.13
N HIS A 162 5.69 15.30 -11.41
CA HIS A 162 6.04 16.27 -12.45
C HIS A 162 4.84 17.17 -12.73
N PRO A 163 4.99 18.51 -12.84
CA PRO A 163 3.85 19.44 -12.96
C PRO A 163 3.01 19.24 -14.24
N GLU A 164 3.62 18.76 -15.33
CA GLU A 164 2.99 18.69 -16.65
C GLU A 164 2.90 17.29 -17.25
N GLN A 165 3.58 16.30 -16.65
CA GLN A 165 3.63 14.94 -17.19
C GLN A 165 2.99 13.98 -16.18
N SER A 166 2.46 12.86 -16.67
CA SER A 166 1.94 11.77 -15.82
C SER A 166 3.08 10.96 -15.20
N LEU A 167 3.92 11.64 -14.42
CA LEU A 167 5.02 11.04 -13.66
C LEU A 167 4.82 11.37 -12.19
N GLU A 168 4.84 10.33 -11.37
CA GLU A 168 4.65 10.45 -9.93
C GLU A 168 5.47 9.39 -9.20
N VAL A 169 6.06 9.77 -8.09
CA VAL A 169 6.74 8.88 -7.14
C VAL A 169 6.11 9.06 -5.78
N GLN A 170 5.58 7.99 -5.22
CA GLN A 170 5.00 7.97 -3.88
C GLN A 170 5.91 7.21 -2.92
N PHE A 171 6.02 7.72 -1.71
CA PHE A 171 6.50 7.02 -0.53
C PHE A 171 5.32 6.95 0.42
N ASP A 172 4.63 5.82 0.43
CA ASP A 172 3.35 5.67 1.11
C ASP A 172 3.48 5.38 2.61
N GLU A 173 2.37 5.31 3.29
CA GLU A 173 2.27 4.99 4.72
C GLU A 173 2.71 3.56 5.06
N HIS A 174 2.68 2.64 4.08
CA HIS A 174 3.17 1.25 4.20
C HIS A 174 4.69 1.14 3.98
N LYS A 175 5.36 2.28 3.75
CA LYS A 175 6.79 2.35 3.42
C LYS A 175 7.12 1.59 2.13
N LEU A 176 6.19 1.65 1.18
CA LEU A 176 6.39 1.21 -0.19
C LEU A 176 6.72 2.40 -1.08
N LEU A 177 7.53 2.16 -2.11
CA LEU A 177 7.75 3.14 -3.17
C LEU A 177 6.89 2.75 -4.36
N VAL A 178 5.99 3.66 -4.76
CA VAL A 178 5.13 3.48 -5.93
C VAL A 178 5.48 4.52 -6.97
N VAL A 179 5.72 4.08 -8.20
CA VAL A 179 6.03 4.97 -9.32
C VAL A 179 4.96 4.81 -10.38
N TYR A 180 4.31 5.91 -10.73
CA TYR A 180 3.40 5.97 -11.87
C TYR A 180 4.12 6.65 -13.04
N ALA A 181 4.29 5.93 -14.15
CA ALA A 181 5.00 6.46 -15.30
C ALA A 181 4.62 5.73 -16.58
N PRO A 182 4.30 6.45 -17.68
CA PRO A 182 4.09 5.83 -18.99
C PRO A 182 5.33 5.05 -19.47
N ILE A 183 6.52 5.57 -19.17
CA ILE A 183 7.82 4.95 -19.46
C ILE A 183 8.53 4.63 -18.15
N ARG A 184 8.54 3.35 -17.76
CA ARG A 184 9.11 2.87 -16.49
C ARG A 184 10.63 2.68 -16.48
N ALA A 185 11.24 2.58 -17.68
CA ALA A 185 12.65 2.19 -17.81
C ALA A 185 13.66 3.06 -17.02
N PRO A 186 13.52 4.40 -16.91
CA PRO A 186 14.40 5.21 -16.06
C PRO A 186 14.36 4.79 -14.59
N PHE A 187 13.16 4.61 -14.05
CA PHE A 187 12.93 4.21 -12.66
C PHE A 187 13.40 2.78 -12.38
N GLU A 188 13.14 1.84 -13.28
CA GLU A 188 13.66 0.46 -13.16
C GLU A 188 15.19 0.40 -13.13
N ARG A 189 15.86 1.30 -13.86
CA ARG A 189 17.33 1.38 -13.83
C ARG A 189 17.81 1.80 -12.44
N ILE A 190 17.14 2.75 -11.81
CA ILE A 190 17.42 3.20 -10.45
C ILE A 190 17.21 2.04 -9.47
N LEU A 191 16.03 1.40 -9.50
CA LEU A 191 15.72 0.29 -8.59
C LEU A 191 16.74 -0.85 -8.71
N ARG A 192 17.13 -1.22 -9.93
CA ARG A 192 18.21 -2.21 -10.15
C ARG A 192 19.57 -1.73 -9.66
N GLY A 193 19.87 -0.45 -9.82
CA GLY A 193 21.08 0.16 -9.27
C GLY A 193 21.16 0.10 -7.75
N GLN A 194 20.00 0.14 -7.08
CA GLN A 194 19.87 -0.07 -5.63
C GLN A 194 19.81 -1.56 -5.23
N GLY A 195 20.10 -2.47 -6.15
CA GLY A 195 20.15 -3.91 -5.88
C GLY A 195 18.79 -4.61 -5.78
N LEU A 196 17.71 -3.99 -6.29
CA LEU A 196 16.39 -4.59 -6.30
C LEU A 196 16.15 -5.40 -7.57
N ASP A 197 15.69 -6.63 -7.40
CA ASP A 197 15.29 -7.50 -8.49
C ASP A 197 13.79 -7.36 -8.79
N ARG A 198 13.45 -7.47 -10.08
CA ARG A 198 12.05 -7.54 -10.50
C ARG A 198 11.47 -8.93 -10.22
N ASP A 199 10.35 -8.97 -9.53
CA ASP A 199 9.53 -10.17 -9.35
C ASP A 199 8.05 -9.79 -9.43
N ASP A 200 7.42 -10.08 -10.56
CA ASP A 200 5.99 -9.74 -10.78
C ASP A 200 5.02 -10.51 -9.87
N ARG A 201 5.51 -11.49 -9.09
CA ARG A 201 4.78 -12.19 -8.04
C ARG A 201 5.08 -11.65 -6.64
N LEU A 202 5.86 -10.57 -6.53
CA LEU A 202 6.16 -9.94 -5.25
C LEU A 202 4.86 -9.54 -4.56
N ARG A 203 4.65 -10.07 -3.37
CA ARG A 203 3.62 -9.60 -2.46
C ARG A 203 4.23 -8.55 -1.53
N VAL A 204 3.51 -7.45 -1.34
CA VAL A 204 3.91 -6.33 -0.48
C VAL A 204 3.06 -6.30 0.79
N ILE A 205 3.58 -5.67 1.85
CA ILE A 205 2.99 -5.73 3.19
C ILE A 205 1.53 -5.26 3.24
N SER A 206 1.14 -4.30 2.41
CA SER A 206 -0.24 -3.81 2.29
C SER A 206 -1.23 -4.85 1.74
N GLN A 207 -0.76 -6.00 1.24
CA GLN A 207 -1.59 -7.10 0.75
C GLN A 207 -1.88 -8.18 1.81
N GLY A 208 -1.40 -8.01 3.03
CA GLY A 208 -1.67 -8.86 4.17
C GLY A 208 -2.16 -8.04 5.36
N GLU A 209 -2.54 -8.72 6.43
CA GLU A 209 -2.80 -8.07 7.71
C GLU A 209 -1.53 -7.38 8.20
N HIS A 210 -1.64 -6.12 8.60
CA HIS A 210 -0.51 -5.32 9.08
C HIS A 210 -0.99 -4.24 10.07
N MET A 211 -0.04 -3.67 10.81
CA MET A 211 -0.29 -2.59 11.77
C MET A 211 0.61 -1.41 11.45
N HIS A 212 0.05 -0.22 11.51
CA HIS A 212 0.78 1.04 11.46
C HIS A 212 1.14 1.50 12.85
N THR A 213 2.32 2.10 12.98
CA THR A 213 2.81 2.69 14.23
C THR A 213 3.12 4.17 14.01
N SER A 214 2.63 5.01 14.89
CA SER A 214 2.94 6.43 14.95
C SER A 214 2.96 6.92 16.40
N ASN A 215 3.38 8.14 16.62
CA ASN A 215 3.39 8.78 17.93
C ASN A 215 3.28 10.31 17.80
N GLY A 216 2.98 10.99 18.93
CA GLY A 216 2.80 12.44 18.93
C GLY A 216 4.06 13.27 18.57
N ARG A 217 5.26 12.66 18.51
CA ARG A 217 6.46 13.31 17.96
C ARG A 217 6.36 13.33 16.43
N HIS A 218 5.95 12.24 15.81
CA HIS A 218 5.81 12.14 14.35
C HIS A 218 4.73 13.11 13.85
N GLU A 219 3.57 13.16 14.53
CA GLU A 219 2.51 14.13 14.19
C GLU A 219 3.03 15.58 14.18
N ARG A 220 3.78 15.99 15.21
CA ARG A 220 4.39 17.34 15.24
C ARG A 220 5.41 17.54 14.11
N ARG A 221 6.27 16.53 13.87
CA ARG A 221 7.28 16.59 12.79
C ARG A 221 6.62 16.67 11.41
N PHE A 222 5.47 15.99 11.22
CA PHE A 222 4.68 16.11 10.01
C PHE A 222 4.16 17.55 9.79
N GLY A 223 3.64 18.19 10.84
CA GLY A 223 3.24 19.61 10.78
C GLY A 223 4.42 20.55 10.46
N GLU A 224 5.62 20.27 10.99
CA GLU A 224 6.83 21.01 10.66
C GLU A 224 7.24 20.81 9.18
N LEU A 225 7.16 19.58 8.65
CA LEU A 225 7.44 19.28 7.24
C LEU A 225 6.47 20.03 6.33
N ALA A 226 5.17 19.96 6.61
CA ALA A 226 4.16 20.69 5.84
C ALA A 226 4.41 22.20 5.82
N GLY A 227 4.76 22.78 6.99
CA GLY A 227 5.15 24.17 7.09
C GLY A 227 6.43 24.53 6.32
N ARG A 228 7.46 23.67 6.37
CA ARG A 228 8.72 23.86 5.64
C ARG A 228 8.54 23.80 4.12
N LEU A 229 7.69 22.93 3.64
CA LEU A 229 7.33 22.83 2.22
C LEU A 229 6.37 23.95 1.78
N GLY A 230 5.74 24.67 2.73
CA GLY A 230 4.70 25.65 2.42
C GLY A 230 3.44 25.00 1.84
N CYS A 231 3.12 23.78 2.28
CA CYS A 231 1.89 23.10 1.92
C CYS A 231 0.67 23.76 2.56
N CYS A 232 -0.45 23.78 1.84
CA CYS A 232 -1.74 24.35 2.25
C CYS A 232 -2.81 23.25 2.27
#